data_32f1e81edde2197a54a406b77aba7c31
#
_entry.id   32f1e81edde2197a54a406b77aba7c31
#
_cell.length_a   1.000
_cell.length_b   1.000
_cell.length_c   1.000
_cell.angle_alpha   90.00
_cell.angle_beta   90.00
_cell.angle_gamma   90.00
#
_symmetry.space_group_name_H-M   'P 1'
#
loop_
_entity.id
_entity.type
_entity.pdbx_description
1 polymer ?
#
loop_
_entity_poly.entity_id
_entity_poly.type
_entity_poly.pdbx_seq_one_letter_code
_entity_poly.pdbx_strand_id
1 'polypeptide(L)'
;MGGATTMMTSGEKLPSNVKCFVEDCGYTSVWDEFQKELAASYHLPAFPLLYLTSALNKAVNGWSFGEASSLNQVRNCRLPMMFIHGENDTYVPTSMVYTLYYAKTEPKELYISPGSVHAMSYHDNPQEYSRRVGKFVTQYCR
;
A
#
# COMPACT_ATOMS: atom_id res chain seq x y z
N MET A 1 -6.81 -0.35 -3.76
CA MET A 1 -7.27 0.89 -3.07
C MET A 1 -7.21 0.76 -1.55
N GLY A 2 -7.81 -0.25 -0.90
CA GLY A 2 -7.86 -0.40 0.56
C GLY A 2 -6.49 -0.39 1.26
N GLY A 3 -5.52 -1.16 0.76
CA GLY A 3 -4.16 -1.19 1.31
C GLY A 3 -3.48 0.19 1.30
N ALA A 4 -3.59 0.93 0.19
CA ALA A 4 -3.05 2.29 0.11
C ALA A 4 -3.75 3.25 1.08
N THR A 5 -5.08 3.19 1.21
CA THR A 5 -5.84 4.02 2.17
C THR A 5 -5.40 3.72 3.62
N THR A 6 -5.23 2.43 3.96
CA THR A 6 -4.72 1.99 5.26
C THR A 6 -3.35 2.61 5.56
N MET A 7 -2.43 2.53 4.60
CA MET A 7 -1.09 3.11 4.75
C MET A 7 -1.10 4.64 4.81
N MET A 8 -1.91 5.30 3.95
CA MET A 8 -2.03 6.77 3.98
C MET A 8 -2.57 7.28 5.32
N THR A 9 -3.52 6.54 5.93
CA THR A 9 -4.05 6.87 7.26
C THR A 9 -3.01 6.64 8.35
N SER A 10 -2.10 5.68 8.21
CA SER A 10 -1.19 5.24 9.27
C SER A 10 -0.18 6.28 9.75
N GLY A 11 0.15 7.25 8.92
CA GLY A 11 1.07 8.35 9.26
C GLY A 11 0.40 9.58 9.86
N GLU A 12 -0.92 9.57 9.99
CA GLU A 12 -1.72 10.68 10.53
C GLU A 12 -1.83 10.63 12.05
N LYS A 13 -2.37 11.71 12.64
CA LYS A 13 -2.70 11.72 14.07
C LYS A 13 -3.92 10.86 14.35
N LEU A 14 -3.69 9.71 14.98
CA LEU A 14 -4.70 8.69 15.18
C LEU A 14 -5.27 8.69 16.60
N PRO A 15 -6.54 8.24 16.77
CA PRO A 15 -7.11 7.95 18.08
C PRO A 15 -6.34 6.82 18.79
N SER A 16 -6.31 6.83 20.11
CA SER A 16 -5.54 5.87 20.93
C SER A 16 -6.03 4.42 20.86
N ASN A 17 -7.22 4.19 20.35
CA ASN A 17 -7.79 2.85 20.13
C ASN A 17 -7.26 2.18 18.84
N VAL A 18 -6.61 2.90 17.94
CA VAL A 18 -5.87 2.30 16.81
C VAL A 18 -4.56 1.72 17.34
N LYS A 19 -4.35 0.41 17.15
CA LYS A 19 -3.20 -0.31 17.73
C LYS A 19 -2.20 -0.81 16.70
N CYS A 20 -2.66 -1.23 15.55
CA CYS A 20 -1.82 -1.73 14.47
C CYS A 20 -2.53 -1.56 13.12
N PHE A 21 -1.79 -1.83 12.05
CA PHE A 21 -2.30 -1.82 10.68
C PHE A 21 -1.99 -3.14 9.99
N VAL A 22 -2.93 -3.59 9.18
CA VAL A 22 -2.70 -4.67 8.20
C VAL A 22 -3.10 -4.12 6.85
N GLU A 23 -2.18 -4.12 5.91
CA GLU A 23 -2.43 -3.72 4.53
C GLU A 23 -2.23 -4.91 3.59
N ASP A 24 -2.97 -4.95 2.51
CA ASP A 24 -2.89 -6.00 1.49
C ASP A 24 -2.92 -5.35 0.09
N CYS A 25 -1.89 -5.65 -0.71
CA CYS A 25 -1.70 -5.20 -2.08
C CYS A 25 -1.75 -3.67 -2.27
N GLY A 26 -1.12 -2.91 -1.34
CA GLY A 26 -1.06 -1.46 -1.45
C GLY A 26 0.12 -0.96 -2.30
N TYR A 27 -0.04 0.20 -2.93
CA TYR A 27 0.97 0.85 -3.77
C TYR A 27 1.72 1.96 -3.03
N THR A 28 2.88 2.36 -3.56
CA THR A 28 3.78 3.36 -2.98
C THR A 28 3.22 4.79 -3.02
N SER A 29 2.59 5.17 -4.13
CA SER A 29 1.91 6.46 -4.31
C SER A 29 0.88 6.37 -5.43
N VAL A 30 -0.08 7.31 -5.44
CA VAL A 30 -1.01 7.46 -6.57
C VAL A 30 -0.27 7.77 -7.86
N TRP A 31 0.82 8.54 -7.78
CA TRP A 31 1.68 8.82 -8.93
C TRP A 31 2.28 7.55 -9.53
N ASP A 32 2.92 6.71 -8.70
CA ASP A 32 3.61 5.50 -9.16
C ASP A 32 2.62 4.51 -9.79
N GLU A 33 1.45 4.34 -9.17
CA GLU A 33 0.41 3.46 -9.68
C GLU A 33 -0.15 3.95 -11.00
N PHE A 34 -0.49 5.24 -11.12
CA PHE A 34 -1.01 5.80 -12.37
C PHE A 34 0.04 5.82 -13.49
N GLN A 35 1.29 6.10 -13.17
CA GLN A 35 2.38 6.03 -14.15
C GLN A 35 2.54 4.62 -14.70
N LYS A 36 2.51 3.63 -13.83
CA LYS A 36 2.59 2.21 -14.20
C LYS A 36 1.39 1.78 -15.05
N GLU A 37 0.17 2.12 -14.62
CA GLU A 37 -1.03 1.79 -15.37
C GLU A 37 -1.08 2.47 -16.74
N LEU A 38 -0.65 3.72 -16.83
CA LEU A 38 -0.57 4.45 -18.10
C LEU A 38 0.36 3.73 -19.10
N ALA A 39 1.52 3.27 -18.62
CA ALA A 39 2.47 2.54 -19.43
C ALA A 39 1.97 1.14 -19.81
N ALA A 40 1.41 0.38 -18.85
CA ALA A 40 1.02 -1.00 -19.02
C ALA A 40 -0.25 -1.16 -19.86
N SER A 41 -1.28 -0.35 -19.59
CA SER A 41 -2.61 -0.51 -20.21
C SER A 41 -2.79 0.33 -21.46
N TYR A 42 -2.13 1.49 -21.55
CA TYR A 42 -2.32 2.44 -22.66
C TYR A 42 -1.07 2.67 -23.49
N HIS A 43 0.08 2.14 -23.11
CA HIS A 43 1.38 2.35 -23.76
C HIS A 43 1.76 3.83 -23.90
N LEU A 44 1.32 4.66 -22.94
CA LEU A 44 1.55 6.10 -22.94
C LEU A 44 2.61 6.49 -21.91
N PRO A 45 3.45 7.47 -22.21
CA PRO A 45 4.38 8.05 -21.25
C PRO A 45 3.63 8.89 -20.21
N ALA A 46 4.24 9.05 -19.02
CA ALA A 46 3.67 9.90 -17.98
C ALA A 46 3.50 11.37 -18.44
N PHE A 47 4.48 11.90 -19.19
CA PHE A 47 4.41 13.25 -19.76
C PHE A 47 3.74 13.23 -21.13
N PRO A 48 2.83 14.18 -21.44
CA PRO A 48 2.37 15.28 -20.58
C PRO A 48 1.15 14.93 -19.72
N LEU A 49 0.45 13.81 -20.01
CA LEU A 49 -0.89 13.52 -19.52
C LEU A 49 -0.96 13.45 -18.00
N LEU A 50 -0.09 12.65 -17.37
CA LEU A 50 -0.11 12.46 -15.91
C LEU A 50 0.24 13.76 -15.16
N TYR A 51 1.14 14.58 -15.73
CA TYR A 51 1.50 15.87 -15.15
C TYR A 51 0.34 16.86 -15.18
N LEU A 52 -0.34 16.96 -16.33
CA LEU A 52 -1.49 17.86 -16.49
C LEU A 52 -2.67 17.43 -15.61
N THR A 53 -2.98 16.13 -15.57
CA THR A 53 -4.06 15.61 -14.72
C THR A 53 -3.76 15.75 -13.24
N SER A 54 -2.51 15.56 -12.82
CA SER A 54 -2.08 15.79 -11.44
C SER A 54 -2.17 17.27 -11.04
N ALA A 55 -1.78 18.19 -11.93
CA ALA A 55 -1.91 19.63 -11.71
C ALA A 55 -3.39 20.05 -11.64
N LEU A 56 -4.23 19.53 -12.52
CA LEU A 56 -5.67 19.77 -12.49
C LEU A 56 -6.30 19.24 -11.19
N ASN A 57 -5.94 18.03 -10.77
CA ASN A 57 -6.39 17.47 -9.50
C ASN A 57 -5.99 18.36 -8.31
N LYS A 58 -4.76 18.91 -8.34
CA LYS A 58 -4.30 19.85 -7.31
C LYS A 58 -5.16 21.13 -7.29
N ALA A 59 -5.51 21.65 -8.46
CA ALA A 59 -6.33 22.88 -8.56
C ALA A 59 -7.78 22.64 -8.09
N VAL A 60 -8.36 21.47 -8.39
CA VAL A 60 -9.77 21.17 -8.09
C VAL A 60 -9.96 20.58 -6.69
N ASN A 61 -9.09 19.63 -6.29
CA ASN A 61 -9.25 18.82 -5.08
C ASN A 61 -8.24 19.16 -3.98
N GLY A 62 -7.28 20.06 -4.23
CA GLY A 62 -6.30 20.54 -3.26
C GLY A 62 -5.08 19.65 -3.06
N TRP A 63 -4.94 18.51 -3.77
CA TRP A 63 -3.79 17.61 -3.67
C TRP A 63 -3.33 17.10 -5.03
N SER A 64 -2.03 16.90 -5.20
CA SER A 64 -1.42 16.29 -6.39
C SER A 64 -1.22 14.78 -6.19
N PHE A 65 -1.06 14.03 -7.29
CA PHE A 65 -0.87 12.57 -7.23
C PHE A 65 0.39 12.16 -6.47
N GLY A 66 1.44 12.99 -6.49
CA GLY A 66 2.66 12.74 -5.73
C GLY A 66 2.51 13.00 -4.21
N GLU A 67 1.60 13.88 -3.81
CA GLU A 67 1.30 14.12 -2.38
C GLU A 67 0.53 12.96 -1.76
N ALA A 68 -0.26 12.22 -2.53
CA ALA A 68 -0.94 11.01 -2.08
C ALA A 68 0.03 9.83 -2.09
N SER A 69 0.91 9.80 -1.10
CA SER A 69 2.03 8.86 -0.98
C SER A 69 1.91 7.97 0.26
N SER A 70 1.59 6.70 0.05
CA SER A 70 1.64 5.67 1.09
C SER A 70 3.05 5.55 1.67
N LEU A 71 4.09 5.67 0.82
CA LEU A 71 5.49 5.58 1.23
C LEU A 71 5.86 6.64 2.28
N ASN A 72 5.42 7.89 2.08
CA ASN A 72 5.69 8.97 3.02
C ASN A 72 4.96 8.75 4.35
N GLN A 73 3.71 8.30 4.32
CA GLN A 73 2.92 8.04 5.51
C GLN A 73 3.45 6.83 6.30
N VAL A 74 3.86 5.77 5.61
CA VAL A 74 4.47 4.59 6.23
C VAL A 74 5.76 4.95 6.98
N ARG A 75 6.59 5.86 6.45
CA ARG A 75 7.79 6.38 7.15
C ARG A 75 7.44 7.08 8.46
N ASN A 76 6.31 7.77 8.50
CA ASN A 76 5.83 8.50 9.69
C ASN A 76 5.10 7.58 10.67
N CYS A 77 4.60 6.43 10.23
CA CYS A 77 3.86 5.49 11.06
C CYS A 77 4.74 4.86 12.14
N ARG A 78 4.35 5.02 13.41
CA ARG A 78 5.04 4.42 14.57
C ARG A 78 4.35 3.18 15.11
N LEU A 79 3.10 2.93 14.70
CA LEU A 79 2.34 1.75 15.10
C LEU A 79 2.80 0.50 14.32
N PRO A 80 2.64 -0.71 14.89
CA PRO A 80 2.91 -1.95 14.20
C PRO A 80 2.18 -2.03 12.87
N MET A 81 2.85 -2.52 11.82
CA MET A 81 2.26 -2.69 10.51
C MET A 81 2.64 -4.04 9.89
N MET A 82 1.64 -4.76 9.43
CA MET A 82 1.81 -5.97 8.63
C MET A 82 1.51 -5.66 7.17
N PHE A 83 2.46 -6.03 6.32
CA PHE A 83 2.37 -5.92 4.86
C PHE A 83 2.07 -7.28 4.27
N ILE A 84 1.06 -7.36 3.41
CA ILE A 84 0.68 -8.57 2.68
C ILE A 84 0.67 -8.24 1.19
N HIS A 85 1.18 -9.16 0.36
CA HIS A 85 1.19 -8.97 -1.08
C HIS A 85 1.20 -10.30 -1.82
N GLY A 86 0.57 -10.36 -2.98
CA GLY A 86 0.66 -11.52 -3.86
C GLY A 86 2.04 -11.62 -4.52
N GLU A 87 2.61 -12.83 -4.56
CA GLU A 87 3.92 -13.06 -5.19
C GLU A 87 3.92 -12.70 -6.67
N ASN A 88 2.81 -12.97 -7.36
CA ASN A 88 2.64 -12.77 -8.80
C ASN A 88 1.75 -11.55 -9.12
N ASP A 89 1.67 -10.58 -8.22
CA ASP A 89 0.90 -9.36 -8.45
C ASP A 89 1.59 -8.49 -9.50
N THR A 90 0.94 -8.39 -10.67
CA THR A 90 1.38 -7.55 -11.79
C THR A 90 0.54 -6.27 -11.89
N TYR A 91 -0.61 -6.22 -11.21
CA TYR A 91 -1.47 -5.02 -11.19
C TYR A 91 -0.87 -3.96 -10.26
N VAL A 92 -0.58 -4.31 -9.00
CA VAL A 92 0.32 -3.54 -8.14
C VAL A 92 1.60 -4.34 -7.99
N PRO A 93 2.70 -3.98 -8.67
CA PRO A 93 3.89 -4.82 -8.69
C PRO A 93 4.39 -5.16 -7.28
N THR A 94 4.71 -6.44 -7.05
CA THR A 94 5.21 -6.94 -5.75
C THR A 94 6.46 -6.18 -5.27
N SER A 95 7.24 -5.58 -6.18
CA SER A 95 8.36 -4.72 -5.83
C SER A 95 7.97 -3.50 -4.98
N MET A 96 6.73 -3.02 -5.09
CA MET A 96 6.24 -1.87 -4.31
C MET A 96 6.14 -2.20 -2.81
N VAL A 97 5.70 -3.41 -2.45
CA VAL A 97 5.62 -3.78 -1.03
C VAL A 97 6.99 -3.85 -0.36
N TYR A 98 8.02 -4.27 -1.07
CA TYR A 98 9.38 -4.24 -0.52
C TYR A 98 9.85 -2.83 -0.23
N THR A 99 9.57 -1.88 -1.15
CA THR A 99 9.87 -0.45 -0.94
C THR A 99 9.17 0.10 0.31
N LEU A 100 7.89 -0.23 0.49
CA LEU A 100 7.09 0.17 1.66
C LEU A 100 7.62 -0.48 2.94
N TYR A 101 7.87 -1.79 2.91
CA TYR A 101 8.37 -2.54 4.05
C TYR A 101 9.73 -2.02 4.54
N TYR A 102 10.68 -1.75 3.63
CA TYR A 102 11.98 -1.21 4.02
C TYR A 102 11.91 0.22 4.54
N ALA A 103 10.95 1.01 4.09
CA ALA A 103 10.74 2.38 4.56
C ALA A 103 10.11 2.44 5.96
N LYS A 104 9.34 1.42 6.35
CA LYS A 104 8.69 1.34 7.68
C LYS A 104 9.71 1.02 8.76
N THR A 105 9.68 1.78 9.86
CA THR A 105 10.40 1.45 11.10
C THR A 105 9.73 0.29 11.83
N GLU A 106 10.44 -0.42 12.68
CA GLU A 106 9.87 -1.47 13.52
C GLU A 106 8.81 -0.90 14.51
N PRO A 107 7.78 -1.69 14.91
CA PRO A 107 7.54 -3.11 14.53
C PRO A 107 6.86 -3.26 13.17
N LYS A 108 7.28 -4.26 12.40
CA LYS A 108 6.70 -4.58 11.09
C LYS A 108 6.81 -6.07 10.77
N GLU A 109 5.88 -6.59 9.98
CA GLU A 109 5.91 -7.95 9.43
C GLU A 109 5.62 -7.92 7.93
N LEU A 110 6.15 -8.89 7.18
CA LEU A 110 5.90 -9.07 5.76
C LEU A 110 5.41 -10.48 5.48
N TYR A 111 4.35 -10.59 4.67
CA TYR A 111 3.88 -11.85 4.13
C TYR A 111 3.70 -11.73 2.62
N ILE A 112 4.53 -12.42 1.86
CA ILE A 112 4.34 -12.61 0.42
C ILE A 112 3.55 -13.90 0.25
N SER A 113 2.34 -13.79 -0.30
CA SER A 113 1.43 -14.92 -0.51
C SER A 113 1.86 -15.70 -1.75
N PRO A 114 2.31 -16.98 -1.60
CA PRO A 114 2.86 -17.73 -2.71
C PRO A 114 1.83 -17.94 -3.82
N GLY A 115 2.24 -17.70 -5.06
CA GLY A 115 1.43 -17.91 -6.27
C GLY A 115 0.28 -16.93 -6.48
N SER A 116 -0.06 -16.10 -5.49
CA SER A 116 -1.21 -15.20 -5.55
C SER A 116 -0.96 -14.00 -6.47
N VAL A 117 -2.01 -13.60 -7.18
CA VAL A 117 -2.09 -12.34 -7.94
C VAL A 117 -2.73 -11.25 -7.08
N HIS A 118 -3.01 -10.07 -7.69
CA HIS A 118 -3.58 -8.92 -6.99
C HIS A 118 -4.86 -9.25 -6.19
N ALA A 119 -4.84 -8.91 -4.90
CA ALA A 119 -5.96 -9.07 -3.96
C ALA A 119 -6.45 -10.51 -3.75
N MET A 120 -5.65 -11.52 -4.14
CA MET A 120 -6.02 -12.93 -4.01
C MET A 120 -5.32 -13.64 -2.84
N SER A 121 -4.51 -12.94 -2.06
CA SER A 121 -3.73 -13.55 -0.96
C SER A 121 -4.56 -14.35 0.02
N TYR A 122 -5.72 -13.84 0.42
CA TYR A 122 -6.66 -14.55 1.30
C TYR A 122 -7.36 -15.70 0.59
N HIS A 123 -7.82 -15.48 -0.64
CA HIS A 123 -8.53 -16.51 -1.42
C HIS A 123 -7.65 -17.74 -1.67
N ASP A 124 -6.41 -17.54 -2.07
CA ASP A 124 -5.51 -18.62 -2.48
C ASP A 124 -4.87 -19.34 -1.29
N ASN A 125 -4.60 -18.60 -0.20
CA ASN A 125 -3.92 -19.11 0.99
C ASN A 125 -4.66 -18.77 2.31
N PRO A 126 -5.95 -19.11 2.47
CA PRO A 126 -6.80 -18.59 3.54
C PRO A 126 -6.34 -19.00 4.96
N GLN A 127 -5.80 -20.20 5.11
CA GLN A 127 -5.34 -20.70 6.41
C GLN A 127 -4.10 -19.95 6.89
N GLU A 128 -3.08 -19.79 6.03
CA GLU A 128 -1.85 -19.13 6.38
C GLU A 128 -2.06 -17.62 6.53
N TYR A 129 -2.87 -17.01 5.66
CA TYR A 129 -3.28 -15.63 5.79
C TYR A 129 -3.94 -15.35 7.14
N SER A 130 -4.98 -16.12 7.49
CA SER A 130 -5.72 -15.97 8.75
C SER A 130 -4.82 -16.22 9.97
N ARG A 131 -3.94 -17.21 9.90
CA ARG A 131 -2.98 -17.54 10.96
C ARG A 131 -2.02 -16.36 11.22
N ARG A 132 -1.45 -15.78 10.16
CA ARG A 132 -0.51 -14.65 10.27
C ARG A 132 -1.18 -13.39 10.77
N VAL A 133 -2.30 -13.00 10.15
CA VAL A 133 -3.07 -11.83 10.56
C VAL A 133 -3.56 -11.98 12.01
N GLY A 134 -4.11 -13.15 12.35
CA GLY A 134 -4.59 -13.43 13.72
C GLY A 134 -3.46 -13.34 14.76
N LYS A 135 -2.29 -13.90 14.47
CA LYS A 135 -1.11 -13.79 15.33
C LYS A 135 -0.70 -12.33 15.53
N PHE A 136 -0.57 -11.58 14.43
CA PHE A 136 -0.17 -10.18 14.46
C PHE A 136 -1.15 -9.32 15.25
N VAL A 137 -2.44 -9.42 14.96
CA VAL A 137 -3.50 -8.66 15.67
C VAL A 137 -3.51 -9.01 17.16
N THR A 138 -3.45 -10.31 17.52
CA THR A 138 -3.42 -10.73 18.93
C THR A 138 -2.20 -10.19 19.68
N GLN A 139 -1.08 -10.04 19.01
CA GLN A 139 0.15 -9.51 19.61
C GLN A 139 0.05 -8.02 19.95
N TYR A 140 -0.61 -7.22 19.10
CA TYR A 140 -0.60 -5.75 19.19
C TYR A 140 -1.92 -5.10 19.61
N CYS A 141 -3.05 -5.83 19.55
CA CYS A 141 -4.37 -5.34 19.96
C CYS A 141 -4.77 -5.83 21.36
N ARG A 142 -3.89 -5.68 22.33
CA ARG A 142 -4.18 -5.92 23.75
C ARG A 142 -4.61 -4.66 24.48
#